data_b400e12453047e914422586c9c082f49
#
_entry.id   b400e12453047e914422586c9c082f49
#
_cell.length_a   1.000
_cell.length_b   1.000
_cell.length_c   1.000
_cell.angle_alpha   90.00
_cell.angle_beta   90.00
_cell.angle_gamma   90.00
#
_symmetry.space_group_name_H-M   'P 1'
#
loop_
_entity.id
_entity.type
_entity.pdbx_description
1 polymer ?
#
loop_
_entity_poly.entity_id
_entity_poly.type
_entity_poly.pdbx_seq_one_letter_code
_entity_poly.pdbx_strand_id
1 'polypeptide(L)'
;YMKECVGIIQEFTAGRFLAFYWGGAMIGRFVGSLSMSDMENAKKYGLMVSVAVLGFGLIFSITGFHIEEVLPFLGYLVANYFAFVAARSIPSRTLGIFATINIALLVAMLVFDGMLSLWCILAVGLFNSIMFSNVFTLAIRELGEHTAQGSSLLVMMILGGAVVPPLQGLLADNIGVHMAFALPIVCYVYLMWYGFKGCTIRK
;
A
#
# COMPACT_ATOMS: atom_id res chain seq x y z
N TYR A 1 17.05 -7.08 0.65
CA TYR A 1 17.13 -5.60 0.62
C TYR A 1 17.74 -5.03 1.89
N MET A 2 17.14 -5.28 3.06
CA MET A 2 17.60 -4.71 4.34
C MET A 2 19.08 -5.02 4.62
N LYS A 3 19.54 -6.25 4.34
CA LYS A 3 20.92 -6.66 4.53
C LYS A 3 21.87 -6.05 3.48
N GLU A 4 21.47 -6.04 2.22
CA GLU A 4 22.33 -5.66 1.10
C GLU A 4 22.38 -4.14 0.86
N CYS A 5 21.24 -3.46 0.99
CA CYS A 5 21.13 -2.04 0.65
C CYS A 5 21.14 -1.11 1.87
N VAL A 6 20.79 -1.60 3.05
CA VAL A 6 20.68 -0.77 4.27
C VAL A 6 21.72 -1.19 5.34
N GLY A 7 22.30 -2.37 5.21
CA GLY A 7 23.32 -2.89 6.15
C GLY A 7 22.74 -3.42 7.47
N ILE A 8 21.43 -3.70 7.54
CA ILE A 8 20.79 -4.30 8.72
C ILE A 8 21.05 -5.80 8.69
N ILE A 9 22.05 -6.25 9.45
CA ILE A 9 22.51 -7.64 9.49
C ILE A 9 21.69 -8.48 10.48
N GLN A 10 21.18 -7.86 11.55
CA GLN A 10 20.43 -8.57 12.59
C GLN A 10 19.00 -8.86 12.14
N GLU A 11 18.66 -10.15 12.04
CA GLU A 11 17.32 -10.61 11.64
C GLU A 11 16.21 -10.09 12.57
N PHE A 12 16.48 -9.97 13.87
CA PHE A 12 15.55 -9.43 14.84
C PHE A 12 15.19 -7.96 14.52
N THR A 13 16.17 -7.13 14.18
CA THR A 13 15.96 -5.73 13.80
C THR A 13 15.21 -5.63 12.48
N ALA A 14 15.53 -6.46 11.50
CA ALA A 14 14.82 -6.52 10.23
C ALA A 14 13.34 -6.91 10.43
N GLY A 15 13.05 -7.87 11.31
CA GLY A 15 11.69 -8.27 11.68
C GLY A 15 10.90 -7.12 12.32
N ARG A 16 11.53 -6.31 13.16
CA ARG A 16 10.90 -5.12 13.77
C ARG A 16 10.49 -4.07 12.70
N PHE A 17 11.33 -3.81 11.72
CA PHE A 17 10.98 -2.95 10.59
C PHE A 17 9.84 -3.54 9.74
N LEU A 18 9.85 -4.86 9.52
CA LEU A 18 8.81 -5.54 8.76
C LEU A 18 7.44 -5.43 9.46
N ALA A 19 7.41 -5.28 10.79
CA ALA A 19 6.17 -5.03 11.53
C ALA A 19 5.51 -3.71 11.13
N PHE A 20 6.27 -2.69 10.71
CA PHE A 20 5.70 -1.45 10.17
C PHE A 20 5.06 -1.64 8.79
N TYR A 21 5.60 -2.53 7.95
CA TYR A 21 4.99 -2.86 6.67
C TYR A 21 3.61 -3.52 6.85
N TRP A 22 3.58 -4.62 7.61
CA TRP A 22 2.33 -5.36 7.84
C TRP A 22 1.35 -4.61 8.74
N GLY A 23 1.86 -3.96 9.78
CA GLY A 23 1.06 -3.11 10.66
C GLY A 23 0.51 -1.89 9.95
N GLY A 24 1.30 -1.26 9.09
CA GLY A 24 0.85 -0.20 8.20
C GLY A 24 -0.25 -0.68 7.25
N ALA A 25 -0.08 -1.86 6.64
CA ALA A 25 -1.12 -2.47 5.82
C ALA A 25 -2.42 -2.74 6.60
N MET A 26 -2.32 -3.15 7.86
CA MET A 26 -3.47 -3.32 8.75
C MET A 26 -4.16 -1.99 9.06
N ILE A 27 -3.39 -0.98 9.49
CA ILE A 27 -3.92 0.37 9.77
C ILE A 27 -4.62 0.92 8.52
N GLY A 28 -3.98 0.86 7.36
CA GLY A 28 -4.54 1.36 6.11
C GLY A 28 -5.85 0.68 5.71
N ARG A 29 -6.01 -0.63 5.99
CA ARG A 29 -7.27 -1.35 5.77
C ARG A 29 -8.39 -0.86 6.68
N PHE A 30 -8.12 -0.69 7.97
CA PHE A 30 -9.12 -0.18 8.91
C PHE A 30 -9.51 1.27 8.60
N VAL A 31 -8.54 2.13 8.37
CA VAL A 31 -8.78 3.53 7.97
C VAL A 31 -9.54 3.58 6.65
N GLY A 32 -9.19 2.73 5.68
CA GLY A 32 -9.86 2.65 4.39
C GLY A 32 -11.30 2.15 4.48
N SER A 33 -11.58 1.15 5.32
CA SER A 33 -12.95 0.66 5.54
C SER A 33 -13.83 1.75 6.15
N LEU A 34 -13.31 2.51 7.12
CA LEU A 34 -14.00 3.66 7.69
C LEU A 34 -14.21 4.77 6.67
N SER A 35 -13.21 5.07 5.84
CA SER A 35 -13.31 6.08 4.79
C SER A 35 -14.45 5.80 3.80
N MET A 36 -14.75 4.53 3.54
CA MET A 36 -15.80 4.10 2.61
C MET A 36 -17.16 3.83 3.27
N SER A 37 -17.29 4.03 4.57
CA SER A 37 -18.55 3.86 5.29
C SER A 37 -19.49 5.05 5.07
N ASP A 38 -20.80 4.81 5.20
CA ASP A 38 -21.86 5.83 5.09
C ASP A 38 -22.08 6.63 6.39
N MET A 39 -21.03 6.74 7.23
CA MET A 39 -21.10 7.49 8.49
C MET A 39 -21.02 8.99 8.26
N GLU A 40 -21.54 9.75 9.23
CA GLU A 40 -21.39 11.20 9.28
C GLU A 40 -19.91 11.62 9.23
N ASN A 41 -19.59 12.59 8.40
CA ASN A 41 -18.19 12.97 8.11
C ASN A 41 -17.36 13.26 9.37
N ALA A 42 -17.91 13.97 10.35
CA ALA A 42 -17.17 14.29 11.57
C ALA A 42 -16.77 13.03 12.37
N LYS A 43 -17.70 12.09 12.54
CA LYS A 43 -17.45 10.81 13.21
C LYS A 43 -16.49 9.93 12.41
N LYS A 44 -16.68 9.87 11.08
CA LYS A 44 -15.82 9.12 10.16
C LYS A 44 -14.36 9.53 10.29
N TYR A 45 -14.08 10.82 10.12
CA TYR A 45 -12.71 11.32 10.18
C TYR A 45 -12.10 11.21 11.58
N GLY A 46 -12.89 11.42 12.64
CA GLY A 46 -12.44 11.20 14.01
C GLY A 46 -12.04 9.75 14.27
N LEU A 47 -12.85 8.78 13.83
CA LEU A 47 -12.53 7.36 13.96
C LEU A 47 -11.32 6.94 13.13
N MET A 48 -11.15 7.48 11.92
CA MET A 48 -9.96 7.23 11.09
C MET A 48 -8.69 7.65 11.82
N VAL A 49 -8.67 8.83 12.45
CA VAL A 49 -7.54 9.30 13.25
C VAL A 49 -7.33 8.39 14.47
N SER A 50 -8.40 8.06 15.21
CA SER A 50 -8.31 7.19 16.37
C SER A 50 -7.70 5.82 16.04
N VAL A 51 -8.14 5.20 14.94
CA VAL A 51 -7.60 3.92 14.47
C VAL A 51 -6.13 4.04 14.07
N ALA A 52 -5.76 5.11 13.38
CA ALA A 52 -4.36 5.34 13.00
C ALA A 52 -3.45 5.51 14.23
N VAL A 53 -3.90 6.28 15.23
CA VAL A 53 -3.15 6.50 16.48
C VAL A 53 -3.04 5.22 17.30
N LEU A 54 -4.14 4.49 17.49
CA LEU A 54 -4.14 3.23 18.25
C LEU A 54 -3.29 2.16 17.55
N GLY A 55 -3.43 2.04 16.23
CA GLY A 55 -2.65 1.10 15.43
C GLY A 55 -1.15 1.42 15.47
N PHE A 56 -0.77 2.69 15.35
CA PHE A 56 0.61 3.12 15.51
C PHE A 56 1.13 2.83 16.92
N GLY A 57 0.37 3.17 17.96
CA GLY A 57 0.74 2.92 19.36
C GLY A 57 0.97 1.43 19.64
N LEU A 58 0.16 0.56 19.05
CA LEU A 58 0.32 -0.89 19.16
C LEU A 58 1.63 -1.35 18.51
N ILE A 59 1.90 -0.94 17.26
CA ILE A 59 3.12 -1.29 16.53
C ILE A 59 4.35 -0.78 17.29
N PHE A 60 4.29 0.48 17.74
CA PHE A 60 5.37 1.12 18.49
C PHE A 60 5.70 0.37 19.79
N SER A 61 4.65 -0.05 20.55
CA SER A 61 4.83 -0.81 21.80
C SER A 61 5.46 -2.19 21.57
N ILE A 62 5.09 -2.85 20.46
CA ILE A 62 5.62 -4.19 20.14
C ILE A 62 7.05 -4.10 19.61
N THR A 63 7.36 -3.10 18.80
CA THR A 63 8.67 -2.98 18.15
C THR A 63 9.75 -2.44 19.06
N GLY A 64 9.41 -1.64 20.09
CA GLY A 64 10.36 -1.08 21.06
C GLY A 64 11.42 -0.17 20.43
N PHE A 65 11.10 0.50 19.31
CA PHE A 65 11.94 1.55 18.72
C PHE A 65 11.82 2.85 19.52
N HIS A 66 12.82 3.74 19.39
CA HIS A 66 12.69 5.11 19.85
C HIS A 66 11.84 5.93 18.90
N ILE A 67 11.11 6.93 19.41
CA ILE A 67 10.20 7.75 18.62
C ILE A 67 10.88 8.46 17.44
N GLU A 68 12.12 8.85 17.62
CA GLU A 68 12.94 9.51 16.59
C GLU A 68 13.19 8.60 15.38
N GLU A 69 13.36 7.30 15.60
CA GLU A 69 13.60 6.31 14.55
C GLU A 69 12.37 6.07 13.68
N VAL A 70 11.16 6.19 14.25
CA VAL A 70 9.88 5.90 13.59
C VAL A 70 9.13 7.15 13.12
N LEU A 71 9.72 8.33 13.31
CA LEU A 71 9.13 9.60 12.90
C LEU A 71 8.72 9.65 11.41
N PRO A 72 9.50 9.08 10.46
CA PRO A 72 9.08 9.01 9.06
C PRO A 72 7.76 8.28 8.86
N PHE A 73 7.50 7.22 9.63
CA PHE A 73 6.26 6.46 9.53
C PHE A 73 5.03 7.28 9.96
N LEU A 74 5.18 8.13 10.97
CA LEU A 74 4.12 9.09 11.36
C LEU A 74 3.79 10.04 10.20
N GLY A 75 4.79 10.54 9.50
CA GLY A 75 4.60 11.36 8.30
C GLY A 75 3.79 10.63 7.22
N TYR A 76 4.07 9.34 6.99
CA TYR A 76 3.32 8.51 6.05
C TYR A 76 1.88 8.23 6.51
N LEU A 77 1.62 8.08 7.81
CA LEU A 77 0.26 7.95 8.35
C LEU A 77 -0.56 9.23 8.10
N VAL A 78 0.04 10.39 8.33
CA VAL A 78 -0.59 11.69 8.04
C VAL A 78 -0.88 11.82 6.53
N ALA A 79 0.10 11.49 5.68
CA ALA A 79 -0.09 11.49 4.23
C ALA A 79 -1.20 10.54 3.78
N ASN A 80 -1.28 9.34 4.37
CA ASN A 80 -2.32 8.35 4.11
C ASN A 80 -3.72 8.89 4.47
N TYR A 81 -3.85 9.53 5.63
CA TYR A 81 -5.09 10.18 6.04
C TYR A 81 -5.54 11.23 5.01
N PHE A 82 -4.64 12.15 4.61
CA PHE A 82 -4.97 13.15 3.59
C PHE A 82 -5.28 12.56 2.22
N ALA A 83 -4.63 11.46 1.84
CA ALA A 83 -4.94 10.75 0.61
C ALA A 83 -6.38 10.21 0.61
N PHE A 84 -6.85 9.65 1.74
CA PHE A 84 -8.26 9.25 1.88
C PHE A 84 -9.23 10.44 1.82
N VAL A 85 -8.90 11.53 2.47
CA VAL A 85 -9.71 12.77 2.42
C VAL A 85 -9.81 13.28 0.97
N ALA A 86 -8.69 13.32 0.25
CA ALA A 86 -8.65 13.74 -1.16
C ALA A 86 -9.45 12.80 -2.09
N ALA A 87 -9.45 11.51 -1.79
CA ALA A 87 -10.20 10.50 -2.56
C ALA A 87 -11.72 10.61 -2.38
N ARG A 88 -12.21 11.28 -1.34
CA ARG A 88 -13.63 11.54 -1.05
C ARG A 88 -14.49 10.26 -1.05
N SER A 89 -14.00 9.18 -0.48
CA SER A 89 -14.70 7.88 -0.41
C SER A 89 -15.07 7.28 -1.79
N ILE A 90 -14.42 7.69 -2.87
CA ILE A 90 -14.66 7.19 -4.23
C ILE A 90 -13.59 6.11 -4.55
N PRO A 91 -13.97 4.82 -4.72
CA PRO A 91 -13.00 3.74 -4.92
C PRO A 91 -12.02 3.95 -6.08
N SER A 92 -12.49 4.49 -7.21
CA SER A 92 -11.65 4.75 -8.38
C SER A 92 -10.59 5.83 -8.11
N ARG A 93 -10.98 6.92 -7.42
CA ARG A 93 -10.05 7.98 -7.04
C ARG A 93 -9.05 7.48 -5.99
N THR A 94 -9.53 6.72 -4.99
CA THR A 94 -8.65 6.11 -3.98
C THR A 94 -7.60 5.24 -4.66
N LEU A 95 -8.02 4.37 -5.58
CA LEU A 95 -7.10 3.49 -6.31
C LEU A 95 -6.06 4.30 -7.10
N GLY A 96 -6.50 5.30 -7.88
CA GLY A 96 -5.61 6.14 -8.68
C GLY A 96 -4.61 6.95 -7.84
N ILE A 97 -5.08 7.62 -6.78
CA ILE A 97 -4.23 8.42 -5.88
C ILE A 97 -3.21 7.51 -5.16
N PHE A 98 -3.64 6.38 -4.61
CA PHE A 98 -2.78 5.46 -3.88
C PHE A 98 -1.75 4.79 -4.79
N ALA A 99 -2.12 4.44 -6.02
CA ALA A 99 -1.17 3.96 -7.02
C ALA A 99 -0.12 5.02 -7.36
N THR A 100 -0.53 6.28 -7.52
CA THR A 100 0.39 7.40 -7.77
C THR A 100 1.37 7.60 -6.62
N ILE A 101 0.89 7.53 -5.37
CA ILE A 101 1.75 7.65 -4.18
C ILE A 101 2.74 6.46 -4.12
N ASN A 102 2.29 5.23 -4.39
CA ASN A 102 3.17 4.07 -4.41
C ASN A 102 4.24 4.17 -5.50
N ILE A 103 3.92 4.69 -6.68
CA ILE A 103 4.91 4.99 -7.72
C ILE A 103 5.94 5.99 -7.19
N ALA A 104 5.49 7.10 -6.58
CA ALA A 104 6.38 8.11 -6.03
C ALA A 104 7.30 7.55 -4.93
N LEU A 105 6.77 6.71 -4.03
CA LEU A 105 7.54 6.03 -2.98
C LEU A 105 8.59 5.08 -3.56
N LEU A 106 8.24 4.28 -4.57
CA LEU A 106 9.18 3.36 -5.21
C LEU A 106 10.23 4.11 -6.04
N VAL A 107 9.86 5.20 -6.71
CA VAL A 107 10.85 6.04 -7.39
C VAL A 107 11.79 6.71 -6.38
N ALA A 108 11.25 7.24 -5.27
CA ALA A 108 12.08 7.79 -4.20
C ALA A 108 13.03 6.73 -3.62
N MET A 109 12.54 5.50 -3.41
CA MET A 109 13.35 4.36 -2.98
C MET A 109 14.49 4.06 -3.97
N LEU A 110 14.26 4.16 -5.28
CA LEU A 110 15.30 3.95 -6.30
C LEU A 110 16.32 5.09 -6.40
N VAL A 111 15.95 6.31 -5.97
CA VAL A 111 16.82 7.50 -6.03
C VAL A 111 17.63 7.67 -4.74
N PHE A 112 17.03 7.34 -3.61
CA PHE A 112 17.66 7.48 -2.29
C PHE A 112 18.18 6.14 -1.78
N ASP A 113 19.24 6.20 -0.98
CA ASP A 113 19.86 5.03 -0.34
C ASP A 113 19.62 5.00 1.17
N GLY A 114 19.94 3.88 1.80
CA GLY A 114 19.95 3.72 3.25
C GLY A 114 18.58 3.72 3.90
N MET A 115 18.47 4.35 5.08
CA MET A 115 17.25 4.31 5.91
C MET A 115 16.04 4.99 5.25
N LEU A 116 16.24 6.05 4.46
CA LEU A 116 15.15 6.73 3.78
C LEU A 116 14.49 5.81 2.74
N SER A 117 15.31 5.10 1.96
CA SER A 117 14.85 4.11 0.99
C SER A 117 14.05 2.99 1.68
N LEU A 118 14.52 2.49 2.84
CA LEU A 118 13.80 1.50 3.62
C LEU A 118 12.41 2.00 4.05
N TRP A 119 12.33 3.21 4.60
CA TRP A 119 11.04 3.78 4.99
C TRP A 119 10.09 3.98 3.83
N CYS A 120 10.58 4.32 2.63
CA CYS A 120 9.74 4.38 1.42
C CYS A 120 9.14 3.02 1.08
N ILE A 121 9.92 1.92 1.15
CA ILE A 121 9.40 0.55 0.92
C ILE A 121 8.36 0.18 1.98
N LEU A 122 8.63 0.46 3.25
CA LEU A 122 7.71 0.14 4.34
C LEU A 122 6.38 0.89 4.20
N ALA A 123 6.42 2.14 3.74
CA ALA A 123 5.23 2.95 3.48
C ALA A 123 4.36 2.38 2.34
N VAL A 124 4.94 1.68 1.36
CA VAL A 124 4.15 1.00 0.31
C VAL A 124 3.11 0.08 0.91
N GLY A 125 3.41 -0.64 2.00
CA GLY A 125 2.44 -1.51 2.69
C GLY A 125 1.19 -0.75 3.14
N LEU A 126 1.36 0.46 3.69
CA LEU A 126 0.28 1.32 4.16
C LEU A 126 -0.65 1.75 3.00
N PHE A 127 -0.09 2.21 1.88
CA PHE A 127 -0.88 2.66 0.73
C PHE A 127 -1.40 1.52 -0.13
N ASN A 128 -0.73 0.37 -0.16
CA ASN A 128 -1.21 -0.81 -0.89
C ASN A 128 -2.41 -1.50 -0.20
N SER A 129 -2.64 -1.22 1.06
CA SER A 129 -3.54 -1.92 1.98
C SER A 129 -4.97 -2.12 1.47
N ILE A 130 -5.57 -1.10 0.83
CA ILE A 130 -6.96 -1.10 0.37
C ILE A 130 -7.09 -1.26 -1.17
N MET A 131 -5.97 -1.33 -1.89
CA MET A 131 -6.00 -1.31 -3.35
C MET A 131 -6.72 -2.53 -3.93
N PHE A 132 -6.48 -3.72 -3.37
CA PHE A 132 -7.17 -4.94 -3.82
C PHE A 132 -8.70 -4.82 -3.68
N SER A 133 -9.18 -4.34 -2.52
CA SER A 133 -10.62 -4.14 -2.29
C SER A 133 -11.23 -3.14 -3.28
N ASN A 134 -10.52 -2.07 -3.61
CA ASN A 134 -10.97 -1.09 -4.58
C ASN A 134 -11.02 -1.66 -6.00
N VAL A 135 -9.96 -2.40 -6.41
CA VAL A 135 -9.96 -3.09 -7.71
C VAL A 135 -11.12 -4.06 -7.80
N PHE A 136 -11.34 -4.87 -6.75
CA PHE A 136 -12.43 -5.83 -6.68
C PHE A 136 -13.79 -5.14 -6.85
N THR A 137 -14.06 -4.11 -6.04
CA THR A 137 -15.31 -3.35 -6.09
C THR A 137 -15.57 -2.73 -7.46
N LEU A 138 -14.52 -2.17 -8.09
CA LEU A 138 -14.64 -1.53 -9.40
C LEU A 138 -14.85 -2.54 -10.51
N ALA A 139 -14.23 -3.70 -10.44
CA ALA A 139 -14.28 -4.71 -11.49
C ALA A 139 -15.60 -5.50 -11.50
N ILE A 140 -16.24 -5.72 -10.34
CA ILE A 140 -17.54 -6.41 -10.29
C ILE A 140 -18.74 -5.46 -10.44
N ARG A 141 -18.49 -4.15 -10.52
CA ARG A 141 -19.56 -3.14 -10.64
C ARG A 141 -20.35 -3.35 -11.93
N GLU A 142 -21.68 -3.38 -11.81
CA GLU A 142 -22.62 -3.50 -12.93
C GLU A 142 -22.57 -4.84 -13.71
N LEU A 143 -21.96 -5.90 -13.15
CA LEU A 143 -21.97 -7.22 -13.78
C LEU A 143 -23.30 -7.98 -13.62
N GLY A 144 -24.20 -7.53 -12.74
CA GLY A 144 -25.52 -8.15 -12.54
C GLY A 144 -25.40 -9.65 -12.26
N GLU A 145 -26.05 -10.47 -13.10
CA GLU A 145 -26.05 -11.95 -12.97
C GLU A 145 -24.64 -12.58 -13.13
N HIS A 146 -23.69 -11.88 -13.78
CA HIS A 146 -22.32 -12.37 -13.99
C HIS A 146 -21.37 -12.01 -12.85
N THR A 147 -21.86 -11.41 -11.74
CA THR A 147 -21.02 -11.01 -10.60
C THR A 147 -20.24 -12.18 -10.01
N ALA A 148 -20.85 -13.37 -9.90
CA ALA A 148 -20.17 -14.56 -9.36
C ALA A 148 -19.00 -14.99 -10.26
N GLN A 149 -19.18 -15.00 -11.57
CA GLN A 149 -18.15 -15.34 -12.54
C GLN A 149 -17.02 -14.30 -12.54
N GLY A 150 -17.36 -13.00 -12.53
CA GLY A 150 -16.39 -11.92 -12.44
C GLY A 150 -15.57 -11.97 -11.17
N SER A 151 -16.21 -12.26 -10.03
CA SER A 151 -15.51 -12.44 -8.75
C SER A 151 -14.54 -13.62 -8.78
N SER A 152 -14.93 -14.76 -9.37
CA SER A 152 -14.07 -15.94 -9.51
C SER A 152 -12.84 -15.61 -10.36
N LEU A 153 -13.02 -14.91 -11.48
CA LEU A 153 -11.89 -14.50 -12.34
C LEU A 153 -10.93 -13.56 -11.60
N LEU A 154 -11.45 -12.61 -10.81
CA LEU A 154 -10.62 -11.71 -10.00
C LEU A 154 -9.83 -12.45 -8.92
N VAL A 155 -10.44 -13.45 -8.27
CA VAL A 155 -9.73 -14.28 -7.30
C VAL A 155 -8.63 -15.09 -7.99
N MET A 156 -8.86 -15.60 -9.19
CA MET A 156 -7.83 -16.28 -9.98
C MET A 156 -6.65 -15.36 -10.32
N MET A 157 -6.84 -14.05 -10.43
CA MET A 157 -5.75 -13.09 -10.66
C MET A 157 -4.76 -12.98 -9.49
N ILE A 158 -5.06 -13.53 -8.31
CA ILE A 158 -4.10 -13.70 -7.20
C ILE A 158 -2.91 -14.57 -7.65
N LEU A 159 -3.05 -15.36 -8.72
CA LEU A 159 -1.95 -16.05 -9.39
C LEU A 159 -0.80 -15.12 -9.79
N GLY A 160 -1.06 -13.82 -10.00
CA GLY A 160 -0.02 -12.80 -10.18
C GLY A 160 1.03 -12.80 -9.06
N GLY A 161 0.62 -13.16 -7.83
CA GLY A 161 1.54 -13.38 -6.70
C GLY A 161 2.50 -14.56 -6.87
N ALA A 162 2.20 -15.50 -7.75
CA ALA A 162 3.09 -16.61 -8.12
C ALA A 162 4.01 -16.24 -9.30
N VAL A 163 3.71 -15.21 -10.06
CA VAL A 163 4.47 -14.80 -11.26
C VAL A 163 5.39 -13.61 -10.98
N VAL A 164 4.85 -12.55 -10.36
CA VAL A 164 5.60 -11.30 -10.18
C VAL A 164 6.80 -11.45 -9.22
N PRO A 165 6.70 -12.10 -8.05
CA PRO A 165 7.84 -12.24 -7.15
C PRO A 165 8.99 -13.06 -7.74
N PRO A 166 8.78 -14.21 -8.42
CA PRO A 166 9.86 -14.91 -9.13
C PRO A 166 10.54 -14.06 -10.20
N LEU A 167 9.76 -13.29 -10.98
CA LEU A 167 10.33 -12.36 -11.96
C LEU A 167 11.16 -11.27 -11.31
N GLN A 168 10.70 -10.75 -10.16
CA GLN A 168 11.46 -9.78 -9.39
C GLN A 168 12.75 -10.39 -8.82
N GLY A 169 12.71 -11.65 -8.40
CA GLY A 169 13.90 -12.40 -7.98
C GLY A 169 14.91 -12.54 -9.10
N LEU A 170 14.48 -12.96 -10.30
CA LEU A 170 15.34 -13.05 -11.48
C LEU A 170 15.95 -11.69 -11.86
N LEU A 171 15.19 -10.61 -11.74
CA LEU A 171 15.74 -9.26 -11.95
C LEU A 171 16.76 -8.90 -10.87
N ALA A 172 16.49 -9.24 -9.61
CA ALA A 172 17.41 -8.98 -8.51
C ALA A 172 18.75 -9.69 -8.70
N ASP A 173 18.75 -10.92 -9.20
CA ASP A 173 19.95 -11.70 -9.48
C ASP A 173 20.77 -11.10 -10.64
N ASN A 174 20.14 -10.44 -11.62
CA ASN A 174 20.80 -9.90 -12.80
C ASN A 174 21.21 -8.43 -12.68
N ILE A 175 20.37 -7.58 -12.09
CA ILE A 175 20.56 -6.12 -12.02
C ILE A 175 20.65 -5.58 -10.58
N GLY A 176 20.61 -6.47 -9.59
CA GLY A 176 20.67 -6.14 -8.17
C GLY A 176 19.28 -5.91 -7.53
N VAL A 177 19.21 -6.18 -6.23
CA VAL A 177 17.96 -6.14 -5.45
C VAL A 177 17.31 -4.75 -5.46
N HIS A 178 18.11 -3.69 -5.41
CA HIS A 178 17.63 -2.31 -5.43
C HIS A 178 16.86 -2.02 -6.73
N MET A 179 17.47 -2.27 -7.87
CA MET A 179 16.87 -1.99 -9.19
C MET A 179 15.69 -2.91 -9.55
N ALA A 180 15.60 -4.10 -8.96
CA ALA A 180 14.48 -5.02 -9.16
C ALA A 180 13.13 -4.44 -8.70
N PHE A 181 13.13 -3.43 -7.83
CA PHE A 181 11.93 -2.71 -7.43
C PHE A 181 11.33 -1.80 -8.53
N ALA A 182 11.99 -1.69 -9.69
CA ALA A 182 11.39 -1.08 -10.89
C ALA A 182 10.20 -1.90 -11.42
N LEU A 183 10.17 -3.22 -11.23
CA LEU A 183 9.07 -4.08 -11.70
C LEU A 183 7.72 -3.73 -11.05
N PRO A 184 7.57 -3.59 -9.73
CA PRO A 184 6.34 -3.12 -9.10
C PRO A 184 5.86 -1.76 -9.61
N ILE A 185 6.74 -0.85 -10.01
CA ILE A 185 6.34 0.45 -10.57
C ILE A 185 5.47 0.26 -11.81
N VAL A 186 5.84 -0.66 -12.70
CA VAL A 186 5.04 -0.96 -13.91
C VAL A 186 3.64 -1.44 -13.53
N CYS A 187 3.53 -2.28 -12.49
CA CYS A 187 2.24 -2.74 -11.99
C CYS A 187 1.39 -1.57 -11.44
N TYR A 188 2.00 -0.66 -10.68
CA TYR A 188 1.29 0.51 -10.15
C TYR A 188 0.91 1.52 -11.22
N VAL A 189 1.68 1.67 -12.30
CA VAL A 189 1.31 2.50 -13.46
C VAL A 189 0.03 1.97 -14.10
N TYR A 190 -0.10 0.65 -14.25
CA TYR A 190 -1.34 0.04 -14.73
C TYR A 190 -2.52 0.31 -13.78
N LEU A 191 -2.33 0.15 -12.47
CA LEU A 191 -3.37 0.41 -11.46
C LEU A 191 -3.78 1.89 -11.42
N MET A 192 -2.83 2.80 -11.58
CA MET A 192 -3.10 4.23 -11.69
C MET A 192 -3.97 4.54 -12.92
N TRP A 193 -3.60 4.00 -14.08
CA TRP A 193 -4.39 4.16 -15.30
C TRP A 193 -5.79 3.57 -15.14
N TYR A 194 -5.90 2.37 -14.56
CA TYR A 194 -7.17 1.70 -14.30
C TYR A 194 -8.06 2.54 -13.35
N GLY A 195 -7.51 3.06 -12.26
CA GLY A 195 -8.24 3.86 -11.29
C GLY A 195 -8.79 5.17 -11.87
N PHE A 196 -8.02 5.87 -12.72
CA PHE A 196 -8.45 7.16 -13.27
C PHE A 196 -9.26 7.06 -14.56
N LYS A 197 -9.00 6.05 -15.40
CA LYS A 197 -9.60 5.94 -16.74
C LYS A 197 -10.20 4.57 -17.04
N GLY A 198 -9.51 3.49 -16.67
CA GLY A 198 -9.85 2.14 -17.10
C GLY A 198 -11.17 1.61 -16.50
N CYS A 199 -11.54 2.07 -15.31
CA CYS A 199 -12.77 1.66 -14.62
C CYS A 199 -14.02 2.44 -15.04
N THR A 200 -13.92 3.37 -16.01
CA THR A 200 -15.08 4.11 -16.54
C THR A 200 -15.88 3.21 -17.45
N ILE A 201 -17.15 3.00 -17.10
CA ILE A 201 -18.08 2.25 -17.94
C ILE A 201 -18.46 3.15 -19.12
N ARG A 202 -18.10 2.72 -20.34
CA ARG A 202 -18.62 3.34 -21.55
C ARG A 202 -20.08 2.87 -21.73
N LYS A 203 -21.02 3.78 -21.55
CA LYS A 203 -22.43 3.56 -21.94
C LYS A 203 -22.55 3.51 -23.44
#